data_e1e5ca38b5b487033232e2368bfa5cd1
#
_entry.id   e1e5ca38b5b487033232e2368bfa5cd1
#
_cell.length_a   1.000
_cell.length_b   1.000
_cell.length_c   1.000
_cell.angle_alpha   90.00
_cell.angle_beta   90.00
_cell.angle_gamma   90.00
#
_symmetry.space_group_name_H-M   'P 1'
#
loop_
_entity.id
_entity.type
_entity.pdbx_description
1 polymer ?
#
loop_
_entity_poly.entity_id
_entity_poly.type
_entity_poly.pdbx_seq_one_letter_code
_entity_poly.pdbx_strand_id
1 'polypeptide(L)'
;MSEVRKVRVPIEPGFFTVPDDPATPPRLLGSRCHACGEHFFPRRLVCARCLAEDMQDVELSPRGTLYTWTYVHFPLFGSKRADHAGGYGVGQVDLPEGPRVQAVLSGELGDFRIGMQMEVELETLRENKEGQDVVIHRFRPVEAAR
;
A
#
# COMPACT_ATOMS: atom_id res chain seq x y z
N MET A 1 -23.92 21.07 -11.46
CA MET A 1 -22.48 21.41 -11.42
C MET A 1 -21.70 20.13 -11.33
N SER A 2 -20.87 19.87 -12.32
CA SER A 2 -19.97 18.74 -12.26
C SER A 2 -18.82 19.09 -11.31
N GLU A 3 -18.69 18.32 -10.23
CA GLU A 3 -17.49 18.41 -9.41
C GLU A 3 -16.32 17.95 -10.27
N VAL A 4 -15.35 18.83 -10.44
CA VAL A 4 -14.10 18.46 -11.09
C VAL A 4 -13.35 17.55 -10.12
N ARG A 5 -13.33 16.26 -10.41
CA ARG A 5 -12.55 15.31 -9.61
C ARG A 5 -11.09 15.67 -9.74
N LYS A 6 -10.45 15.86 -8.60
CA LYS A 6 -9.03 16.11 -8.54
C LYS A 6 -8.27 14.87 -9.03
N VAL A 7 -7.33 15.08 -9.93
CA VAL A 7 -6.52 13.99 -10.47
C VAL A 7 -5.56 13.50 -9.39
N ARG A 8 -5.52 12.19 -9.19
CA ARG A 8 -4.59 11.54 -8.27
C ARG A 8 -3.47 10.92 -9.06
N VAL A 9 -2.22 11.16 -8.62
CA VAL A 9 -1.04 10.58 -9.25
C VAL A 9 -0.22 9.85 -8.20
N PRO A 10 0.37 8.68 -8.52
CA PRO A 10 1.19 7.96 -7.56
C PRO A 10 2.49 8.72 -7.28
N ILE A 11 2.98 8.62 -6.05
CA ILE A 11 4.28 9.19 -5.68
C ILE A 11 5.38 8.59 -6.53
N GLU A 12 5.24 7.33 -6.90
CA GLU A 12 6.14 6.64 -7.80
C GLU A 12 5.36 5.68 -8.69
N PRO A 13 5.49 5.79 -10.02
CA PRO A 13 4.76 4.93 -10.94
C PRO A 13 5.15 3.47 -10.79
N GLY A 14 4.18 2.58 -10.98
CA GLY A 14 4.43 1.15 -11.08
C GLY A 14 4.37 0.37 -9.78
N PHE A 15 4.05 1.00 -8.65
CA PHE A 15 3.91 0.29 -7.38
C PHE A 15 2.48 -0.13 -7.06
N PHE A 16 1.51 0.63 -7.53
CA PHE A 16 0.10 0.35 -7.23
C PHE A 16 -0.81 0.98 -8.28
N THR A 17 -2.05 0.49 -8.34
CA THR A 17 -3.07 1.08 -9.21
C THR A 17 -3.71 2.30 -8.53
N VAL A 18 -4.11 3.27 -9.33
CA VAL A 18 -4.87 4.44 -8.88
C VAL A 18 -6.20 4.41 -9.62
N PRO A 19 -7.23 3.73 -9.07
CA PRO A 19 -8.52 3.60 -9.75
C PRO A 19 -9.22 4.96 -9.89
N ASP A 20 -9.90 5.18 -11.01
CA ASP A 20 -10.72 6.37 -11.21
C ASP A 20 -11.97 6.35 -10.32
N ASP A 21 -12.53 5.17 -10.10
CA ASP A 21 -13.69 4.98 -9.23
C ASP A 21 -13.23 4.84 -7.78
N PRO A 22 -13.63 5.75 -6.87
CA PRO A 22 -13.25 5.65 -5.46
C PRO A 22 -13.80 4.41 -4.75
N ALA A 23 -14.81 3.75 -5.31
CA ALA A 23 -15.33 2.50 -4.75
C ALA A 23 -14.47 1.29 -5.12
N THR A 24 -13.60 1.40 -6.14
CA THR A 24 -12.68 0.33 -6.52
C THR A 24 -11.45 0.37 -5.63
N PRO A 25 -11.13 -0.73 -4.91
CA PRO A 25 -9.93 -0.73 -4.09
C PRO A 25 -8.66 -0.68 -4.95
N PRO A 26 -7.63 0.07 -4.53
CA PRO A 26 -6.34 0.02 -5.19
C PRO A 26 -5.69 -1.35 -4.98
N ARG A 27 -4.76 -1.71 -5.86
CA ARG A 27 -4.01 -2.96 -5.76
C ARG A 27 -2.54 -2.69 -5.92
N LEU A 28 -1.72 -3.36 -5.14
CA LEU A 28 -0.27 -3.31 -5.29
C LEU A 28 0.12 -4.09 -6.54
N LEU A 29 1.11 -3.57 -7.25
CA LEU A 29 1.62 -4.17 -8.47
C LEU A 29 2.91 -4.92 -8.15
N GLY A 30 2.87 -6.23 -8.33
CA GLY A 30 4.02 -7.09 -8.09
C GLY A 30 4.40 -7.85 -9.34
N SER A 31 5.19 -8.88 -9.16
CA SER A 31 5.56 -9.79 -10.25
C SER A 31 5.53 -11.23 -9.77
N ARG A 32 5.27 -12.14 -10.73
CA ARG A 32 5.26 -13.58 -10.50
C ARG A 32 6.26 -14.22 -11.44
N CYS A 33 7.07 -15.11 -10.91
CA CYS A 33 8.00 -15.89 -11.72
C CYS A 33 7.26 -17.05 -12.40
N HIS A 34 7.35 -17.14 -13.73
CA HIS A 34 6.75 -18.24 -14.47
C HIS A 34 7.46 -19.57 -14.20
N ALA A 35 8.76 -19.52 -13.88
CA ALA A 35 9.55 -20.73 -13.68
C ALA A 35 9.26 -21.40 -12.34
N CYS A 36 9.19 -20.64 -11.23
CA CYS A 36 9.02 -21.23 -9.90
C CYS A 36 7.73 -20.80 -9.19
N GLY A 37 6.98 -19.84 -9.75
CA GLY A 37 5.72 -19.37 -9.18
C GLY A 37 5.83 -18.37 -8.04
N GLU A 38 7.04 -17.95 -7.65
CA GLU A 38 7.23 -17.02 -6.56
C GLU A 38 6.71 -15.62 -6.91
N HIS A 39 6.08 -14.95 -5.93
CA HIS A 39 5.56 -13.59 -6.09
C HIS A 39 6.44 -12.59 -5.35
N PHE A 40 6.56 -11.38 -5.91
CA PHE A 40 7.38 -10.31 -5.34
C PHE A 40 6.65 -8.98 -5.35
N PHE A 41 6.96 -8.14 -4.39
CA PHE A 41 6.60 -6.73 -4.36
C PHE A 41 7.80 -5.93 -3.82
N PRO A 42 8.21 -4.83 -4.49
CA PRO A 42 7.73 -4.37 -5.80
C PRO A 42 8.15 -5.30 -6.95
N ARG A 43 7.75 -4.93 -8.18
CA ARG A 43 8.03 -5.73 -9.38
C ARG A 43 9.53 -5.95 -9.57
N ARG A 44 9.89 -7.11 -10.07
CA ARG A 44 11.28 -7.50 -10.33
C ARG A 44 11.42 -8.04 -11.75
N LEU A 45 12.58 -7.82 -12.35
CA LEU A 45 12.90 -8.38 -13.67
C LEU A 45 13.54 -9.76 -13.57
N VAL A 46 14.13 -10.07 -12.42
CA VAL A 46 14.81 -11.36 -12.16
C VAL A 46 14.26 -11.94 -10.87
N CYS A 47 13.92 -13.23 -10.88
CA CYS A 47 13.42 -13.91 -9.70
C CYS A 47 14.52 -14.03 -8.64
N ALA A 48 14.24 -13.56 -7.43
CA ALA A 48 15.21 -13.66 -6.34
C ALA A 48 15.37 -15.08 -5.82
N ARG A 49 14.41 -15.98 -6.13
CA ARG A 49 14.45 -17.36 -5.67
C ARG A 49 15.20 -18.30 -6.63
N CYS A 50 14.87 -18.24 -7.93
CA CYS A 50 15.44 -19.18 -8.91
C CYS A 50 16.31 -18.53 -9.97
N LEU A 51 16.43 -17.19 -9.95
CA LEU A 51 17.25 -16.37 -10.86
C LEU A 51 16.76 -16.36 -12.31
N ALA A 52 15.57 -16.88 -12.59
CA ALA A 52 14.97 -16.79 -13.93
C ALA A 52 14.60 -15.36 -14.28
N GLU A 53 14.69 -15.02 -15.56
CA GLU A 53 14.29 -13.70 -16.08
C GLU A 53 12.87 -13.71 -16.64
N ASP A 54 12.11 -14.75 -16.38
CA ASP A 54 10.75 -14.95 -16.90
C ASP A 54 9.72 -14.47 -15.86
N MET A 55 9.58 -13.14 -15.75
CA MET A 55 8.72 -12.49 -14.78
C MET A 55 7.50 -11.88 -15.45
N GLN A 56 6.34 -12.05 -14.81
CA GLN A 56 5.06 -11.48 -15.24
C GLN A 56 4.59 -10.44 -14.23
N ASP A 57 4.14 -9.28 -14.71
CA ASP A 57 3.51 -8.28 -13.86
C ASP A 57 2.14 -8.77 -13.43
N VAL A 58 1.83 -8.66 -12.14
CA VAL A 58 0.56 -9.11 -11.57
C VAL A 58 0.02 -8.08 -10.58
N GLU A 59 -1.30 -8.04 -10.45
CA GLU A 59 -1.95 -7.32 -9.37
C GLU A 59 -2.06 -8.24 -8.15
N LEU A 60 -1.60 -7.74 -7.00
CA LEU A 60 -1.64 -8.51 -5.75
C LEU A 60 -2.98 -8.29 -5.04
N SER A 61 -3.33 -9.19 -4.13
CA SER A 61 -4.55 -9.08 -3.34
C SER A 61 -4.57 -7.78 -2.54
N PRO A 62 -5.72 -7.11 -2.43
CA PRO A 62 -5.82 -5.86 -1.68
C PRO A 62 -5.83 -6.06 -0.16
N ARG A 63 -5.95 -7.29 0.32
CA ARG A 63 -6.00 -7.62 1.74
C ARG A 63 -4.89 -8.57 2.13
N GLY A 64 -4.45 -8.44 3.37
CA GLY A 64 -3.46 -9.32 3.94
C GLY A 64 -3.54 -9.33 5.46
N THR A 65 -2.60 -10.03 6.08
CA THR A 65 -2.55 -10.23 7.53
C THR A 65 -1.40 -9.44 8.13
N LEU A 66 -1.66 -8.67 9.17
CA LEU A 66 -0.61 -7.90 9.85
C LEU A 66 0.34 -8.85 10.55
N TYR A 67 1.58 -8.89 10.07
CA TYR A 67 2.63 -9.74 10.61
C TYR A 67 3.29 -9.10 11.83
N THR A 68 3.62 -7.82 11.73
CA THR A 68 4.23 -7.05 12.83
C THR A 68 3.99 -5.58 12.60
N TRP A 69 4.13 -4.78 13.67
CA TRP A 69 3.93 -3.34 13.58
C TRP A 69 4.72 -2.62 14.66
N THR A 70 4.92 -1.33 14.44
CA THR A 70 5.46 -0.41 15.42
C THR A 70 4.75 0.94 15.28
N TYR A 71 4.88 1.77 16.29
CA TYR A 71 4.32 3.12 16.26
C TYR A 71 5.44 4.15 16.42
N VAL A 72 5.50 5.08 15.47
CA VAL A 72 6.50 6.15 15.46
C VAL A 72 5.87 7.37 16.11
N HIS A 73 6.43 7.85 17.22
CA HIS A 73 5.85 8.90 18.06
C HIS A 73 6.30 10.32 17.67
N PHE A 74 6.51 10.56 16.38
CA PHE A 74 6.78 11.89 15.85
C PHE A 74 6.14 12.02 14.46
N PRO A 75 5.95 13.26 13.94
CA PRO A 75 5.26 13.44 12.67
C PRO A 75 5.95 12.74 11.51
N LEU A 76 5.15 12.22 10.58
CA LEU A 76 5.68 11.61 9.36
C LEU A 76 6.37 12.66 8.51
N PHE A 77 7.65 12.46 8.25
CA PHE A 77 8.46 13.40 7.50
C PHE A 77 7.92 13.58 6.09
N GLY A 78 7.74 14.83 5.69
CA GLY A 78 7.21 15.14 4.36
C GLY A 78 5.69 15.12 4.23
N SER A 79 4.98 14.66 5.26
CA SER A 79 3.52 14.71 5.28
C SER A 79 3.02 16.00 5.89
N LYS A 80 2.02 16.60 5.27
CA LYS A 80 1.35 17.79 5.80
C LYS A 80 0.01 17.45 6.46
N ARG A 81 -0.31 16.15 6.58
CA ARG A 81 -1.57 15.73 7.16
C ARG A 81 -1.56 15.86 8.68
N ALA A 82 -2.65 16.41 9.21
CA ALA A 82 -2.80 16.61 10.65
C ALA A 82 -2.87 15.29 11.43
N ASP A 83 -3.37 14.24 10.78
CA ASP A 83 -3.47 12.91 11.39
C ASP A 83 -2.11 12.25 11.65
N HIS A 84 -1.04 12.77 11.04
CA HIS A 84 0.32 12.30 11.32
C HIS A 84 1.08 13.16 12.34
N ALA A 85 0.44 14.19 12.88
CA ALA A 85 1.12 15.15 13.78
C ALA A 85 1.56 14.51 15.09
N GLY A 86 0.81 13.55 15.61
CA GLY A 86 1.11 12.83 16.86
C GLY A 86 1.87 11.54 16.68
N GLY A 87 2.15 11.16 15.44
CA GLY A 87 2.80 9.90 15.12
C GLY A 87 2.03 9.08 14.11
N TYR A 88 2.55 7.88 13.82
CA TYR A 88 1.94 6.99 12.82
C TYR A 88 2.39 5.55 13.04
N GLY A 89 1.55 4.60 12.58
CA GLY A 89 1.90 3.18 12.57
C GLY A 89 2.71 2.82 11.34
N VAL A 90 3.61 1.87 11.48
CA VAL A 90 4.31 1.22 10.38
C VAL A 90 4.22 -0.28 10.62
N GLY A 91 3.88 -1.03 9.60
CA GLY A 91 3.74 -2.47 9.75
C GLY A 91 4.18 -3.24 8.54
N GLN A 92 4.25 -4.55 8.72
CA GLN A 92 4.49 -5.50 7.64
C GLN A 92 3.24 -6.37 7.49
N VAL A 93 2.72 -6.42 6.27
CA VAL A 93 1.48 -7.14 5.94
C VAL A 93 1.83 -8.29 5.01
N ASP A 94 1.43 -9.49 5.40
CA ASP A 94 1.61 -10.69 4.58
C ASP A 94 0.42 -10.82 3.63
N LEU A 95 0.69 -10.78 2.32
CA LEU A 95 -0.33 -10.99 1.30
C LEU A 95 -0.49 -12.48 1.02
N PRO A 96 -1.71 -12.92 0.58
CA PRO A 96 -1.96 -14.34 0.31
C PRO A 96 -1.01 -14.94 -0.73
N GLU A 97 -0.53 -14.15 -1.67
CA GLU A 97 0.40 -14.62 -2.71
C GLU A 97 1.82 -14.86 -2.19
N GLY A 98 2.14 -14.36 -1.00
CA GLY A 98 3.44 -14.58 -0.36
C GLY A 98 4.25 -13.35 -0.01
N PRO A 99 4.19 -12.24 -0.76
CA PRO A 99 5.00 -11.07 -0.41
C PRO A 99 4.63 -10.48 0.95
N ARG A 100 5.65 -10.04 1.67
CA ARG A 100 5.50 -9.27 2.90
C ARG A 100 5.79 -7.81 2.58
N VAL A 101 4.80 -6.95 2.75
CA VAL A 101 4.85 -5.56 2.33
C VAL A 101 4.94 -4.66 3.55
N GLN A 102 5.97 -3.81 3.60
CA GLN A 102 6.08 -2.80 4.64
C GLN A 102 5.44 -1.51 4.16
N ALA A 103 4.62 -0.91 5.02
CA ALA A 103 3.92 0.33 4.71
C ALA A 103 3.48 1.06 5.97
N VAL A 104 3.12 2.32 5.79
CA VAL A 104 2.45 3.09 6.83
C VAL A 104 1.07 2.49 7.07
N LEU A 105 0.66 2.47 8.32
CA LEU A 105 -0.65 1.97 8.73
C LEU A 105 -1.57 3.14 9.08
N SER A 106 -2.81 3.09 8.62
CA SER A 106 -3.86 4.03 9.00
C SER A 106 -4.45 3.61 10.33
N GLY A 107 -4.50 4.52 11.29
CA GLY A 107 -5.08 4.25 12.60
C GLY A 107 -4.21 4.77 13.73
N GLU A 108 -4.67 4.56 14.94
CA GLU A 108 -4.02 4.99 16.16
C GLU A 108 -3.33 3.82 16.86
N LEU A 109 -2.50 4.14 17.84
CA LEU A 109 -1.69 3.16 18.56
C LEU A 109 -2.49 1.93 19.06
N GLY A 110 -3.71 2.14 19.53
CA GLY A 110 -4.54 1.06 20.06
C GLY A 110 -5.28 0.21 19.03
N ASP A 111 -5.15 0.54 17.73
CA ASP A 111 -5.93 -0.11 16.68
C ASP A 111 -5.25 -1.35 16.11
N PHE A 112 -3.96 -1.56 16.39
CA PHE A 112 -3.18 -2.60 15.71
C PHE A 112 -2.98 -3.84 16.58
N ARG A 113 -3.18 -5.01 15.98
CA ARG A 113 -2.92 -6.32 16.59
C ARG A 113 -2.30 -7.25 15.55
N ILE A 114 -1.27 -7.96 15.93
CA ILE A 114 -0.68 -9.00 15.09
C ILE A 114 -1.75 -10.03 14.74
N GLY A 115 -1.84 -10.39 13.47
CA GLY A 115 -2.81 -11.35 12.96
C GLY A 115 -4.10 -10.73 12.44
N MET A 116 -4.31 -9.43 12.64
CA MET A 116 -5.52 -8.77 12.12
C MET A 116 -5.47 -8.62 10.62
N GLN A 117 -6.65 -8.50 10.00
CA GLN A 117 -6.75 -8.26 8.56
C GLN A 117 -6.56 -6.79 8.24
N MET A 118 -5.77 -6.54 7.19
CA MET A 118 -5.47 -5.20 6.70
C MET A 118 -5.86 -5.11 5.24
N GLU A 119 -6.24 -3.90 4.81
CA GLU A 119 -6.60 -3.64 3.41
C GLU A 119 -5.81 -2.44 2.90
N VAL A 120 -5.33 -2.54 1.66
CA VAL A 120 -4.59 -1.44 1.04
C VAL A 120 -5.54 -0.29 0.69
N GLU A 121 -5.09 0.92 0.94
CA GLU A 121 -5.77 2.15 0.54
C GLU A 121 -4.74 3.17 0.07
N LEU A 122 -5.21 4.26 -0.53
CA LEU A 122 -4.35 5.36 -0.96
C LEU A 122 -4.52 6.55 -0.03
N GLU A 123 -3.40 7.16 0.35
CA GLU A 123 -3.36 8.37 1.15
C GLU A 123 -2.79 9.50 0.32
N THR A 124 -3.42 10.67 0.34
CA THR A 124 -2.87 11.87 -0.27
C THR A 124 -1.81 12.46 0.63
N LEU A 125 -0.57 12.53 0.15
CA LEU A 125 0.54 13.12 0.89
C LEU A 125 0.60 14.63 0.72
N ARG A 126 0.44 15.08 -0.51
CA ARG A 126 0.56 16.50 -0.86
C ARG A 126 -0.06 16.77 -2.22
N GLU A 127 -0.18 18.02 -2.56
CA GLU A 127 -0.54 18.48 -3.89
C GLU A 127 0.74 18.87 -4.65
N ASN A 128 0.85 18.47 -5.90
CA ASN A 128 1.99 18.85 -6.73
C ASN A 128 1.79 20.23 -7.38
N LYS A 129 2.77 20.67 -8.17
CA LYS A 129 2.72 21.98 -8.83
C LYS A 129 1.62 22.12 -9.86
N GLU A 130 1.12 20.99 -10.40
CA GLU A 130 0.05 20.96 -11.37
C GLU A 130 -1.34 20.85 -10.74
N GLY A 131 -1.43 20.93 -9.41
CA GLY A 131 -2.69 20.82 -8.68
C GLY A 131 -3.22 19.40 -8.52
N GLN A 132 -2.39 18.39 -8.74
CA GLN A 132 -2.76 16.99 -8.61
C GLN A 132 -2.42 16.47 -7.22
N ASP A 133 -3.25 15.56 -6.69
CA ASP A 133 -2.96 14.89 -5.42
C ASP A 133 -1.93 13.79 -5.62
N VAL A 134 -0.80 13.90 -4.91
CA VAL A 134 0.22 12.84 -4.89
C VAL A 134 -0.16 11.84 -3.81
N VAL A 135 -0.37 10.59 -4.21
CA VAL A 135 -0.86 9.53 -3.32
C VAL A 135 0.20 8.46 -3.10
N ILE A 136 0.14 7.85 -1.92
CA ILE A 136 0.95 6.69 -1.56
C ILE A 136 0.03 5.59 -1.04
N HIS A 137 0.45 4.34 -1.23
CA HIS A 137 -0.26 3.21 -0.64
C HIS A 137 0.01 3.12 0.87
N ARG A 138 -1.00 2.71 1.61
CA ARG A 138 -0.89 2.35 3.03
C ARG A 138 -1.90 1.25 3.34
N PHE A 139 -1.82 0.66 4.50
CA PHE A 139 -2.80 -0.33 4.93
C PHE A 139 -3.66 0.22 6.06
N ARG A 140 -4.94 -0.15 6.05
CA ARG A 140 -5.87 0.16 7.13
C ARG A 140 -6.43 -1.12 7.72
N PRO A 141 -6.77 -1.12 9.02
CA PRO A 141 -7.47 -2.25 9.60
C PRO A 141 -8.82 -2.49 8.90
N VAL A 142 -9.12 -3.75 8.62
CA VAL A 142 -10.45 -4.13 8.17
C VAL A 142 -11.29 -4.28 9.42
N GLU A 143 -12.41 -3.56 9.50
CA GLU A 143 -13.31 -3.69 10.63
C GLU A 143 -13.82 -5.12 10.71
N ALA A 144 -13.64 -5.72 11.89
CA ALA A 144 -14.16 -7.06 12.13
C ALA A 144 -15.69 -7.02 11.99
N ALA A 145 -16.25 -7.92 11.20
CA ALA A 145 -17.68 -8.12 11.15
C ALA A 145 -18.14 -8.51 12.56
N ARG A 146 -19.01 -7.71 13.10
CA ARG A 146 -19.59 -7.98 14.41
C ARG A 146 -20.72 -8.99 14.28
#